data_f65c9b46f7a0829de0ad4fa20ca69df0
#
_entry.id   f65c9b46f7a0829de0ad4fa20ca69df0
#
_cell.length_a   1.000
_cell.length_b   1.000
_cell.length_c   1.000
_cell.angle_alpha   90.00
_cell.angle_beta   90.00
_cell.angle_gamma   90.00
#
_symmetry.space_group_name_H-M   'P 1'
#
loop_
_entity.id
_entity.type
_entity.pdbx_description
1 polymer ?
#
loop_
_entity_poly.entity_id
_entity_poly.type
_entity_poly.pdbx_seq_one_letter_code
_entity_poly.pdbx_strand_id
1 'polypeptide(L)'
;LIYFLYFCLNSIKRKQTLPALIIFYLLLLSIGTVAIKWDARSIWLFHAKRMFIDNSIFAQLDNYAIWSHNDYPVMLPLLSASFAKLVGFWNEIFPKTSNIFFILPPLLIFYSYLKSKPWFVFFSIGAFFILAKLVFNGYMDGILTLYTISTLIILHQFRSNPKNKTILLLAILQSCILVSIKNEGMFILTILIISLLITNLSQFKALFKKLWIFVIPYLFWLIWKLFCQYFQVDNDIEKGLLGVDDPINNIYIIFNDRSSFQSISLIFKN
;
A
#
# COMPACT_ATOMS: atom_id res chain seq x y z
N LEU A 1 1.70 3.22 -21.31
CA LEU A 1 0.65 3.44 -22.31
C LEU A 1 0.43 2.17 -23.17
N ILE A 2 1.47 1.60 -23.79
CA ILE A 2 1.37 0.40 -24.66
C ILE A 2 0.78 -0.79 -23.90
N TYR A 3 1.26 -1.08 -22.69
CA TYR A 3 0.71 -2.15 -21.85
C TYR A 3 -0.75 -1.89 -21.45
N PHE A 4 -1.11 -0.65 -21.19
CA PHE A 4 -2.49 -0.27 -20.88
C PHE A 4 -3.39 -0.47 -22.11
N LEU A 5 -2.98 -0.03 -23.28
CA LEU A 5 -3.71 -0.26 -24.54
C LEU A 5 -3.84 -1.76 -24.84
N TYR A 6 -2.77 -2.52 -24.68
CA TYR A 6 -2.79 -3.98 -24.83
C TYR A 6 -3.77 -4.63 -23.81
N PHE A 7 -3.75 -4.18 -22.56
CA PHE A 7 -4.69 -4.64 -21.53
C PHE A 7 -6.12 -4.30 -21.91
N CYS A 8 -6.43 -3.07 -22.33
CA CYS A 8 -7.76 -2.67 -22.76
C CYS A 8 -8.25 -3.52 -23.94
N LEU A 9 -7.43 -3.72 -24.96
CA LEU A 9 -7.75 -4.55 -26.12
C LEU A 9 -8.00 -6.01 -25.75
N ASN A 10 -7.18 -6.58 -24.86
CA ASN A 10 -7.39 -7.94 -24.36
C ASN A 10 -8.62 -8.05 -23.44
N SER A 11 -8.89 -7.03 -22.65
CA SER A 11 -10.07 -6.98 -21.77
C SER A 11 -11.36 -6.93 -22.58
N ILE A 12 -11.35 -6.22 -23.69
CA ILE A 12 -12.47 -6.19 -24.63
C ILE A 12 -12.69 -7.61 -25.22
N LYS A 13 -11.62 -8.26 -25.70
CA LYS A 13 -11.68 -9.64 -26.21
C LYS A 13 -12.17 -10.64 -25.15
N ARG A 14 -11.78 -10.47 -23.88
CA ARG A 14 -12.16 -11.35 -22.76
C ARG A 14 -13.46 -10.95 -22.06
N LYS A 15 -14.25 -10.02 -22.60
CA LYS A 15 -15.45 -9.46 -21.97
C LYS A 15 -15.17 -8.80 -20.60
N GLN A 16 -13.95 -8.35 -20.36
CA GLN A 16 -13.54 -7.62 -19.15
C GLN A 16 -13.50 -6.10 -19.40
N THR A 17 -14.44 -5.62 -20.18
CA THR A 17 -14.51 -4.20 -20.56
C THR A 17 -14.72 -3.27 -19.38
N LEU A 18 -15.45 -3.72 -18.37
CA LEU A 18 -15.84 -2.89 -17.23
C LEU A 18 -14.63 -2.46 -16.35
N PRO A 19 -13.71 -3.35 -15.92
CA PRO A 19 -12.48 -2.93 -15.25
C PRO A 19 -11.64 -1.95 -16.08
N ALA A 20 -11.54 -2.17 -17.38
CA ALA A 20 -10.79 -1.28 -18.27
C ALA A 20 -11.40 0.12 -18.35
N LEU A 21 -12.74 0.22 -18.45
CA LEU A 21 -13.45 1.50 -18.43
C LEU A 21 -13.27 2.24 -17.11
N ILE A 22 -13.32 1.52 -15.98
CA ILE A 22 -13.09 2.10 -14.67
C ILE A 22 -11.66 2.67 -14.58
N ILE A 23 -10.64 1.92 -14.98
CA ILE A 23 -9.25 2.41 -14.98
C ILE A 23 -9.11 3.64 -15.88
N PHE A 24 -9.70 3.63 -17.06
CA PHE A 24 -9.67 4.79 -17.96
C PHE A 24 -10.32 6.02 -17.31
N TYR A 25 -11.47 5.85 -16.68
CA TYR A 25 -12.15 6.92 -15.94
C TYR A 25 -11.28 7.45 -14.79
N LEU A 26 -10.65 6.55 -14.01
CA LEU A 26 -9.77 6.92 -12.91
C LEU A 26 -8.53 7.68 -13.41
N LEU A 27 -7.97 7.31 -14.57
CA LEU A 27 -6.88 8.06 -15.20
C LEU A 27 -7.30 9.49 -15.54
N LEU A 28 -8.48 9.66 -16.16
CA LEU A 28 -9.01 10.99 -16.47
C LEU A 28 -9.21 11.84 -15.21
N LEU A 29 -9.77 11.26 -14.15
CA LEU A 29 -9.92 11.93 -12.85
C LEU A 29 -8.56 12.30 -12.25
N SER A 30 -7.58 11.41 -12.32
CA SER A 30 -6.24 11.68 -11.80
C SER A 30 -5.54 12.80 -12.56
N ILE A 31 -5.71 12.88 -13.88
CA ILE A 31 -5.19 14.00 -14.69
C ILE A 31 -5.87 15.31 -14.30
N GLY A 32 -7.18 15.30 -14.09
CA GLY A 32 -7.96 16.50 -13.75
C GLY A 32 -7.83 16.98 -12.30
N THR A 33 -7.16 16.22 -11.42
CA THR A 33 -6.98 16.60 -10.01
C THR A 33 -5.57 17.11 -9.74
N VAL A 34 -5.44 18.07 -8.82
CA VAL A 34 -4.14 18.61 -8.40
C VAL A 34 -3.73 17.99 -7.07
N ALA A 35 -2.47 17.57 -6.95
CA ALA A 35 -1.90 17.05 -5.71
C ALA A 35 -1.49 18.22 -4.80
N ILE A 36 -2.47 18.76 -4.07
CA ILE A 36 -2.26 19.93 -3.17
C ILE A 36 -2.06 19.54 -1.70
N LYS A 37 -2.35 18.30 -1.36
CA LYS A 37 -2.29 17.83 0.02
C LYS A 37 -0.86 17.60 0.48
N TRP A 38 -0.65 17.72 1.80
CA TRP A 38 0.66 17.71 2.42
C TRP A 38 1.43 16.41 2.11
N ASP A 39 0.89 15.23 2.42
CA ASP A 39 1.57 13.94 2.20
C ASP A 39 1.96 13.73 0.73
N ALA A 40 1.07 14.13 -0.20
CA ALA A 40 1.36 14.00 -1.63
C ALA A 40 2.60 14.81 -2.03
N ARG A 41 2.74 16.04 -1.51
CA ARG A 41 3.77 16.99 -1.89
C ARG A 41 5.04 16.86 -1.06
N SER A 42 4.94 16.46 0.21
CA SER A 42 6.08 16.39 1.12
C SER A 42 6.69 14.97 1.21
N ILE A 43 5.92 13.94 0.86
CA ILE A 43 6.38 12.55 0.92
C ILE A 43 6.45 11.97 -0.49
N TRP A 44 5.31 11.60 -1.07
CA TRP A 44 5.24 10.70 -2.22
C TRP A 44 5.77 11.30 -3.52
N LEU A 45 5.23 12.46 -3.92
CA LEU A 45 5.68 13.15 -5.15
C LEU A 45 7.01 13.88 -4.93
N PHE A 46 7.32 14.26 -3.69
CA PHE A 46 8.62 14.81 -3.35
C PHE A 46 9.73 13.78 -3.60
N HIS A 47 9.62 12.59 -3.03
CA HIS A 47 10.59 11.52 -3.27
C HIS A 47 10.66 11.14 -4.75
N ALA A 48 9.52 11.02 -5.42
CA ALA A 48 9.50 10.74 -6.85
C ALA A 48 10.21 11.81 -7.68
N LYS A 49 10.00 13.09 -7.35
CA LYS A 49 10.65 14.22 -8.03
C LYS A 49 12.15 14.23 -7.79
N ARG A 50 12.60 13.96 -6.58
CA ARG A 50 14.02 13.83 -6.27
C ARG A 50 14.66 12.68 -7.04
N MET A 51 14.04 11.49 -7.06
CA MET A 51 14.51 10.36 -7.86
C MET A 51 14.61 10.69 -9.36
N PHE A 52 13.67 11.50 -9.87
CA PHE A 52 13.70 11.95 -11.26
C PHE A 52 14.87 12.89 -11.51
N ILE A 53 15.07 13.91 -10.66
CA ILE A 53 16.10 14.94 -10.81
C ILE A 53 17.49 14.35 -10.59
N ASP A 54 17.68 13.62 -9.49
CA ASP A 54 18.98 13.07 -9.09
C ASP A 54 19.37 11.84 -9.92
N ASN A 55 18.46 11.33 -10.75
CA ASN A 55 18.63 10.11 -11.53
C ASN A 55 19.08 8.90 -10.69
N SER A 56 18.69 8.88 -9.45
CA SER A 56 19.06 7.86 -8.46
C SER A 56 17.87 7.57 -7.54
N ILE A 57 17.75 6.31 -7.11
CA ILE A 57 16.74 5.89 -6.15
C ILE A 57 17.16 6.30 -4.73
N PHE A 58 18.46 6.39 -4.49
CA PHE A 58 19.04 6.39 -3.15
C PHE A 58 19.93 7.61 -2.87
N ALA A 59 20.13 8.49 -3.85
CA ALA A 59 20.96 9.66 -3.62
C ALA A 59 20.31 10.54 -2.54
N GLN A 60 21.04 10.76 -1.46
CA GLN A 60 20.72 11.75 -0.43
C GLN A 60 19.36 11.56 0.26
N LEU A 61 18.88 10.32 0.44
CA LEU A 61 17.67 10.05 1.23
C LEU A 61 17.76 10.62 2.65
N ASP A 62 18.94 10.56 3.24
CA ASP A 62 19.29 11.10 4.57
C ASP A 62 19.25 12.63 4.65
N ASN A 63 19.42 13.33 3.52
CA ASN A 63 19.39 14.79 3.43
C ASN A 63 17.98 15.37 3.20
N TYR A 64 16.95 14.54 3.13
CA TYR A 64 15.58 15.00 3.01
C TYR A 64 15.07 15.51 4.37
N ALA A 65 14.08 16.40 4.31
CA ALA A 65 13.45 16.87 5.53
C ALA A 65 12.88 15.69 6.35
N ILE A 66 13.05 15.73 7.67
CA ILE A 66 12.59 14.68 8.59
C ILE A 66 11.11 14.31 8.35
N TRP A 67 10.27 15.31 8.10
CA TRP A 67 8.83 15.15 7.86
C TRP A 67 8.46 14.43 6.56
N SER A 68 9.45 14.09 5.73
CA SER A 68 9.23 13.42 4.44
C SER A 68 9.11 11.89 4.57
N HIS A 69 9.12 11.33 5.78
CA HIS A 69 9.05 9.88 6.01
C HIS A 69 10.05 9.11 5.14
N ASN A 70 11.32 9.43 5.28
CA ASN A 70 12.39 8.94 4.40
C ASN A 70 12.55 7.42 4.45
N ASP A 71 12.07 6.78 5.53
CA ASP A 71 12.07 5.33 5.74
C ASP A 71 10.87 4.60 5.10
N TYR A 72 9.96 5.31 4.43
CA TYR A 72 8.86 4.67 3.73
C TYR A 72 9.35 3.95 2.46
N PRO A 73 8.74 2.79 2.12
CA PRO A 73 9.10 2.06 0.91
C PRO A 73 8.95 2.92 -0.35
N VAL A 74 9.94 2.83 -1.22
CA VAL A 74 10.05 3.71 -2.41
C VAL A 74 9.34 3.20 -3.66
N MET A 75 8.61 2.09 -3.59
CA MET A 75 8.01 1.45 -4.76
C MET A 75 7.10 2.40 -5.56
N LEU A 76 6.19 3.12 -4.90
CA LEU A 76 5.27 4.04 -5.57
C LEU A 76 5.95 5.33 -6.04
N PRO A 77 6.81 6.00 -5.25
CA PRO A 77 7.66 7.07 -5.75
C PRO A 77 8.51 6.68 -6.95
N LEU A 78 9.12 5.50 -6.93
CA LEU A 78 9.92 4.98 -8.03
C LEU A 78 9.10 4.79 -9.32
N LEU A 79 7.87 4.29 -9.21
CA LEU A 79 6.97 4.20 -10.36
C LEU A 79 6.67 5.58 -10.95
N SER A 80 6.36 6.56 -10.10
CA SER A 80 6.07 7.93 -10.53
C SER A 80 7.29 8.58 -11.18
N ALA A 81 8.48 8.40 -10.62
CA ALA A 81 9.74 8.87 -11.20
C ALA A 81 10.03 8.20 -12.55
N SER A 82 9.84 6.86 -12.64
CA SER A 82 10.03 6.11 -13.87
C SER A 82 9.07 6.56 -14.97
N PHE A 83 7.82 6.86 -14.62
CA PHE A 83 6.84 7.38 -15.56
C PHE A 83 7.23 8.77 -16.08
N ALA A 84 7.71 9.65 -15.20
CA ALA A 84 8.25 10.94 -15.61
C ALA A 84 9.48 10.81 -16.54
N LYS A 85 10.37 9.84 -16.27
CA LYS A 85 11.51 9.53 -17.16
C LYS A 85 11.07 9.06 -18.54
N LEU A 86 10.04 8.23 -18.63
CA LEU A 86 9.50 7.78 -19.92
C LEU A 86 8.89 8.93 -20.72
N VAL A 87 8.28 9.90 -20.05
CA VAL A 87 7.71 11.11 -20.69
C VAL A 87 8.79 12.14 -21.03
N GLY A 88 9.95 12.09 -20.37
CA GLY A 88 11.10 12.96 -20.60
C GLY A 88 11.11 14.25 -19.77
N PHE A 89 10.09 14.50 -18.96
CA PHE A 89 10.05 15.68 -18.09
C PHE A 89 9.21 15.42 -16.82
N TRP A 90 9.46 16.23 -15.79
CA TRP A 90 8.66 16.25 -14.57
C TRP A 90 7.53 17.27 -14.64
N ASN A 91 6.34 16.87 -14.21
CA ASN A 91 5.28 17.79 -13.79
C ASN A 91 4.47 17.14 -12.65
N GLU A 92 3.59 17.90 -12.01
CA GLU A 92 2.82 17.42 -10.86
C GLU A 92 1.56 16.61 -11.27
N ILE A 93 1.34 16.36 -12.56
CA ILE A 93 0.16 15.67 -13.10
C ILE A 93 0.49 14.24 -13.52
N PHE A 94 1.38 14.07 -14.49
CA PHE A 94 1.65 12.75 -15.09
C PHE A 94 2.27 11.74 -14.12
N PRO A 95 3.29 12.08 -13.32
CA PRO A 95 3.88 11.12 -12.41
C PRO A 95 2.85 10.52 -11.44
N LYS A 96 1.95 11.36 -10.93
CA LYS A 96 0.86 10.94 -10.05
C LYS A 96 -0.08 9.94 -10.73
N THR A 97 -0.38 10.11 -12.01
CA THR A 97 -1.31 9.22 -12.74
C THR A 97 -0.79 7.80 -12.86
N SER A 98 0.53 7.58 -12.75
CA SER A 98 1.12 6.24 -12.77
C SER A 98 0.59 5.36 -11.63
N ASN A 99 0.24 5.95 -10.49
CA ASN A 99 -0.30 5.24 -9.33
C ASN A 99 -1.67 4.58 -9.63
N ILE A 100 -2.41 5.07 -10.63
CA ILE A 100 -3.67 4.46 -11.06
C ILE A 100 -3.44 3.04 -11.59
N PHE A 101 -2.29 2.75 -12.21
CA PHE A 101 -1.97 1.40 -12.65
C PHE A 101 -1.87 0.39 -11.50
N PHE A 102 -1.49 0.86 -10.30
CA PHE A 102 -1.49 0.03 -9.10
C PHE A 102 -2.89 -0.31 -8.58
N ILE A 103 -3.92 0.39 -9.01
CA ILE A 103 -5.31 0.08 -8.66
C ILE A 103 -5.86 -1.10 -9.49
N LEU A 104 -5.25 -1.37 -10.64
CA LEU A 104 -5.72 -2.42 -11.55
C LEU A 104 -5.77 -3.82 -10.92
N PRO A 105 -4.70 -4.34 -10.26
CA PRO A 105 -4.75 -5.66 -9.65
C PRO A 105 -5.88 -5.81 -8.59
N PRO A 106 -6.06 -4.91 -7.61
CA PRO A 106 -7.20 -4.95 -6.72
C PRO A 106 -8.55 -4.96 -7.44
N LEU A 107 -8.75 -4.12 -8.48
CA LEU A 107 -9.99 -4.09 -9.24
C LEU A 107 -10.28 -5.42 -9.94
N LEU A 108 -9.29 -6.06 -10.52
CA LEU A 108 -9.46 -7.37 -11.16
C LEU A 108 -9.83 -8.45 -10.14
N ILE A 109 -9.24 -8.40 -8.94
CA ILE A 109 -9.58 -9.30 -7.84
C ILE A 109 -11.04 -9.09 -7.42
N PHE A 110 -11.47 -7.83 -7.22
CA PHE A 110 -12.85 -7.51 -6.88
C PHE A 110 -13.83 -7.97 -7.97
N TYR A 111 -13.49 -7.72 -9.24
CA TYR A 111 -14.30 -8.14 -10.38
C TYR A 111 -14.48 -9.67 -10.43
N SER A 112 -13.40 -10.41 -10.18
CA SER A 112 -13.44 -11.87 -10.17
C SER A 112 -14.21 -12.44 -8.97
N TYR A 113 -14.10 -11.78 -7.82
CA TYR A 113 -14.71 -12.23 -6.56
C TYR A 113 -16.21 -11.97 -6.51
N LEU A 114 -16.65 -10.78 -6.91
CA LEU A 114 -18.04 -10.36 -6.76
C LEU A 114 -19.01 -11.07 -7.71
N LYS A 115 -18.52 -11.81 -8.72
CA LYS A 115 -19.30 -12.66 -9.66
C LYS A 115 -20.46 -11.94 -10.37
N SER A 116 -20.93 -10.81 -9.87
CA SER A 116 -22.06 -10.02 -10.34
C SER A 116 -21.60 -8.63 -10.77
N LYS A 117 -21.84 -8.27 -12.05
CA LYS A 117 -21.48 -6.96 -12.59
C LYS A 117 -22.12 -5.79 -11.82
N PRO A 118 -23.41 -5.81 -11.46
CA PRO A 118 -24.03 -4.74 -10.68
C PRO A 118 -23.34 -4.53 -9.33
N TRP A 119 -23.04 -5.60 -8.59
CA TRP A 119 -22.35 -5.51 -7.31
C TRP A 119 -20.93 -5.00 -7.46
N PHE A 120 -20.21 -5.40 -8.51
CA PHE A 120 -18.88 -4.86 -8.80
C PHE A 120 -18.94 -3.36 -9.09
N VAL A 121 -19.90 -2.90 -9.89
CA VAL A 121 -20.09 -1.47 -10.18
C VAL A 121 -20.43 -0.70 -8.90
N PHE A 122 -21.39 -1.19 -8.13
CA PHE A 122 -21.79 -0.57 -6.86
C PHE A 122 -20.62 -0.47 -5.88
N PHE A 123 -19.87 -1.56 -5.70
CA PHE A 123 -18.69 -1.58 -4.85
C PHE A 123 -17.62 -0.60 -5.35
N SER A 124 -17.33 -0.60 -6.65
CA SER A 124 -16.33 0.28 -7.25
C SER A 124 -16.70 1.75 -7.08
N ILE A 125 -17.94 2.11 -7.36
CA ILE A 125 -18.43 3.48 -7.16
C ILE A 125 -18.33 3.88 -5.70
N GLY A 126 -18.82 3.05 -4.77
CA GLY A 126 -18.74 3.31 -3.34
C GLY A 126 -17.30 3.43 -2.84
N ALA A 127 -16.43 2.50 -3.19
CA ALA A 127 -15.04 2.52 -2.80
C ALA A 127 -14.33 3.77 -3.33
N PHE A 128 -14.54 4.13 -4.60
CA PHE A 128 -13.91 5.32 -5.18
C PHE A 128 -14.54 6.61 -4.70
N PHE A 129 -15.81 6.65 -4.40
CA PHE A 129 -16.45 7.82 -3.78
C PHE A 129 -15.86 8.12 -2.40
N ILE A 130 -15.67 7.08 -1.58
CA ILE A 130 -15.08 7.20 -0.24
C ILE A 130 -13.56 7.50 -0.32
N LEU A 131 -12.85 6.81 -1.20
CA LEU A 131 -11.40 6.88 -1.29
C LEU A 131 -10.89 7.93 -2.29
N ALA A 132 -11.78 8.63 -3.01
CA ALA A 132 -11.40 9.52 -4.11
C ALA A 132 -10.27 10.51 -3.73
N LYS A 133 -10.41 11.18 -2.59
CA LYS A 133 -9.37 12.12 -2.12
C LYS A 133 -8.05 11.42 -1.80
N LEU A 134 -8.10 10.18 -1.33
CA LEU A 134 -6.93 9.38 -0.95
C LEU A 134 -6.26 8.67 -2.14
N VAL A 135 -6.93 8.62 -3.30
CA VAL A 135 -6.41 7.98 -4.51
C VAL A 135 -5.90 9.02 -5.51
N PHE A 136 -6.68 10.10 -5.74
CA PHE A 136 -6.39 11.06 -6.81
C PHE A 136 -5.49 12.21 -6.37
N ASN A 137 -5.44 12.52 -5.07
CA ASN A 137 -4.63 13.63 -4.54
C ASN A 137 -3.16 13.24 -4.27
N GLY A 138 -2.74 12.03 -4.66
CA GLY A 138 -1.38 11.54 -4.43
C GLY A 138 -1.12 10.95 -3.05
N TYR A 139 -2.17 10.70 -2.25
CA TYR A 139 -2.06 9.90 -1.03
C TYR A 139 -1.95 8.42 -1.35
N MET A 140 -1.22 7.67 -0.53
CA MET A 140 -1.09 6.22 -0.70
C MET A 140 -2.05 5.41 0.17
N ASP A 141 -2.78 6.06 1.09
CA ASP A 141 -3.72 5.39 1.99
C ASP A 141 -4.88 4.72 1.24
N GLY A 142 -5.36 5.35 0.17
CA GLY A 142 -6.39 4.75 -0.68
C GLY A 142 -5.89 3.50 -1.39
N ILE A 143 -4.66 3.51 -1.91
CA ILE A 143 -4.03 2.36 -2.54
C ILE A 143 -3.77 1.26 -1.50
N LEU A 144 -3.24 1.62 -0.32
CA LEU A 144 -3.04 0.71 0.80
C LEU A 144 -4.35 0.00 1.21
N THR A 145 -5.45 0.76 1.31
CA THR A 145 -6.77 0.21 1.63
C THR A 145 -7.25 -0.77 0.56
N LEU A 146 -7.12 -0.44 -0.72
CA LEU A 146 -7.51 -1.34 -1.81
C LEU A 146 -6.69 -2.64 -1.80
N TYR A 147 -5.38 -2.54 -1.55
CA TYR A 147 -4.52 -3.72 -1.41
C TYR A 147 -4.82 -4.52 -0.16
N THR A 148 -5.17 -3.90 0.95
CA THR A 148 -5.62 -4.59 2.17
C THR A 148 -6.85 -5.46 1.89
N ILE A 149 -7.89 -4.87 1.29
CA ILE A 149 -9.13 -5.59 0.98
C ILE A 149 -8.87 -6.70 -0.06
N SER A 150 -8.11 -6.43 -1.11
CA SER A 150 -7.82 -7.43 -2.14
C SER A 150 -6.96 -8.57 -1.60
N THR A 151 -6.00 -8.30 -0.71
CA THR A 151 -5.21 -9.32 -0.02
C THR A 151 -6.09 -10.18 0.88
N LEU A 152 -7.00 -9.58 1.65
CA LEU A 152 -7.98 -10.33 2.46
C LEU A 152 -8.81 -11.27 1.59
N ILE A 153 -9.33 -10.81 0.45
CA ILE A 153 -10.11 -11.63 -0.49
C ILE A 153 -9.28 -12.81 -1.01
N ILE A 154 -8.05 -12.58 -1.45
CA ILE A 154 -7.19 -13.65 -1.97
C ILE A 154 -6.81 -14.64 -0.86
N LEU A 155 -6.52 -14.17 0.35
CA LEU A 155 -6.26 -15.04 1.50
C LEU A 155 -7.49 -15.90 1.85
N HIS A 156 -8.69 -15.33 1.77
CA HIS A 156 -9.94 -16.08 1.93
C HIS A 156 -10.10 -17.16 0.84
N GLN A 157 -9.80 -16.85 -0.42
CA GLN A 157 -9.79 -17.83 -1.51
C GLN A 157 -8.71 -18.91 -1.31
N PHE A 158 -7.51 -18.50 -0.86
CA PHE A 158 -6.44 -19.44 -0.52
C PHE A 158 -6.84 -20.40 0.58
N ARG A 159 -7.53 -19.90 1.61
CA ARG A 159 -8.13 -20.74 2.67
C ARG A 159 -9.03 -21.82 2.08
N SER A 160 -9.95 -21.44 1.19
CA SER A 160 -10.93 -22.35 0.60
C SER A 160 -10.29 -23.37 -0.37
N ASN A 161 -9.19 -22.99 -1.03
CA ASN A 161 -8.49 -23.88 -1.97
C ASN A 161 -6.96 -23.77 -1.83
N PRO A 162 -6.37 -24.29 -0.74
CA PRO A 162 -4.95 -24.12 -0.44
C PRO A 162 -4.01 -24.92 -1.37
N LYS A 163 -4.53 -25.79 -2.24
CA LYS A 163 -3.74 -26.51 -3.24
C LYS A 163 -3.56 -25.72 -4.56
N ASN A 164 -4.32 -24.66 -4.76
CA ASN A 164 -4.26 -23.86 -5.98
C ASN A 164 -3.02 -22.96 -5.97
N LYS A 165 -2.02 -23.31 -6.79
CA LYS A 165 -0.75 -22.59 -6.90
C LYS A 165 -0.93 -21.16 -7.43
N THR A 166 -1.91 -20.91 -8.29
CA THR A 166 -2.19 -19.57 -8.83
C THR A 166 -2.71 -18.64 -7.73
N ILE A 167 -3.64 -19.12 -6.90
CA ILE A 167 -4.15 -18.33 -5.76
C ILE A 167 -3.02 -18.06 -4.76
N LEU A 168 -2.17 -19.04 -4.48
CA LEU A 168 -1.02 -18.86 -3.60
C LEU A 168 -0.06 -17.81 -4.17
N LEU A 169 0.28 -17.88 -5.46
CA LEU A 169 1.16 -16.89 -6.11
C LEU A 169 0.55 -15.49 -6.05
N LEU A 170 -0.74 -15.34 -6.34
CA LEU A 170 -1.44 -14.06 -6.23
C LEU A 170 -1.43 -13.54 -4.79
N ALA A 171 -1.63 -14.40 -3.79
CA ALA A 171 -1.58 -14.01 -2.38
C ALA A 171 -0.19 -13.46 -2.00
N ILE A 172 0.88 -14.12 -2.45
CA ILE A 172 2.26 -13.66 -2.21
C ILE A 172 2.50 -12.32 -2.90
N LEU A 173 2.16 -12.19 -4.19
CA LEU A 173 2.38 -10.95 -4.96
C LEU A 173 1.61 -9.77 -4.36
N GLN A 174 0.33 -9.96 -4.01
CA GLN A 174 -0.48 -8.93 -3.35
C GLN A 174 0.12 -8.53 -2.00
N SER A 175 0.60 -9.51 -1.22
CA SER A 175 1.25 -9.27 0.06
C SER A 175 2.57 -8.52 -0.10
N CYS A 176 3.40 -8.86 -1.10
CA CYS A 176 4.64 -8.12 -1.41
C CYS A 176 4.35 -6.66 -1.75
N ILE A 177 3.34 -6.40 -2.57
CA ILE A 177 2.94 -5.03 -2.91
C ILE A 177 2.42 -4.32 -1.67
N LEU A 178 1.56 -4.96 -0.88
CA LEU A 178 0.99 -4.37 0.34
C LEU A 178 2.07 -3.86 1.30
N VAL A 179 3.10 -4.66 1.57
CA VAL A 179 4.22 -4.27 2.47
C VAL A 179 5.16 -3.25 1.84
N SER A 180 5.11 -3.08 0.51
CA SER A 180 5.94 -2.13 -0.23
C SER A 180 5.25 -0.79 -0.49
N ILE A 181 4.00 -0.60 -0.05
CA ILE A 181 3.29 0.68 -0.17
C ILE A 181 3.68 1.62 0.96
N LYS A 182 3.54 1.16 2.20
CA LYS A 182 3.84 1.91 3.43
C LYS A 182 4.32 0.93 4.52
N ASN A 183 4.99 1.43 5.54
CA ASN A 183 5.43 0.62 6.68
C ASN A 183 4.26 -0.10 7.38
N GLU A 184 3.10 0.54 7.43
CA GLU A 184 1.86 -0.01 8.01
C GLU A 184 1.38 -1.27 7.27
N GLY A 185 1.76 -1.44 6.00
CA GLY A 185 1.43 -2.63 5.21
C GLY A 185 1.92 -3.93 5.82
N MET A 186 3.08 -3.91 6.49
CA MET A 186 3.63 -5.07 7.20
C MET A 186 2.75 -5.45 8.40
N PHE A 187 2.33 -4.48 9.21
CA PHE A 187 1.42 -4.72 10.34
C PHE A 187 0.07 -5.24 9.88
N ILE A 188 -0.49 -4.64 8.82
CA ILE A 188 -1.75 -5.09 8.21
C ILE A 188 -1.63 -6.53 7.74
N LEU A 189 -0.57 -6.89 7.00
CA LEU A 189 -0.35 -8.26 6.55
C LEU A 189 -0.26 -9.24 7.73
N THR A 190 0.44 -8.86 8.79
CA THR A 190 0.55 -9.69 10.00
C THR A 190 -0.81 -9.95 10.63
N ILE A 191 -1.64 -8.92 10.77
CA ILE A 191 -3.01 -9.06 11.29
C ILE A 191 -3.85 -9.97 10.39
N LEU A 192 -3.74 -9.84 9.07
CA LEU A 192 -4.48 -10.69 8.12
C LEU A 192 -4.05 -12.16 8.23
N ILE A 193 -2.75 -12.44 8.36
CA ILE A 193 -2.22 -13.81 8.52
C ILE A 193 -2.66 -14.40 9.86
N ILE A 194 -2.56 -13.65 10.96
CA ILE A 194 -3.03 -14.08 12.28
C ILE A 194 -4.53 -14.37 12.24
N SER A 195 -5.32 -13.50 11.64
CA SER A 195 -6.76 -13.70 11.48
C SER A 195 -7.08 -14.96 10.68
N LEU A 196 -6.31 -15.23 9.62
CA LEU A 196 -6.42 -16.46 8.83
C LEU A 196 -6.13 -17.72 9.69
N LEU A 197 -5.13 -17.69 10.56
CA LEU A 197 -4.78 -18.77 11.45
C LEU A 197 -5.85 -19.01 12.52
N ILE A 198 -6.31 -17.97 13.20
CA ILE A 198 -7.33 -18.04 14.25
C ILE A 198 -8.64 -18.60 13.70
N THR A 199 -9.06 -18.15 12.53
CA THR A 199 -10.31 -18.61 11.91
C THR A 199 -10.24 -20.04 11.38
N ASN A 200 -9.07 -20.71 11.43
CA ASN A 200 -8.86 -22.05 10.89
C ASN A 200 -8.09 -22.98 11.84
N LEU A 201 -8.36 -22.90 13.11
CA LEU A 201 -7.69 -23.73 14.13
C LEU A 201 -7.78 -25.22 13.83
N SER A 202 -8.88 -25.70 13.27
CA SER A 202 -9.06 -27.11 12.86
C SER A 202 -8.10 -27.55 11.74
N GLN A 203 -7.64 -26.64 10.90
CA GLN A 203 -6.72 -26.90 9.78
C GLN A 203 -5.34 -26.27 10.00
N PHE A 204 -5.04 -25.84 11.21
CA PHE A 204 -3.84 -25.08 11.55
C PHE A 204 -2.55 -25.71 11.00
N LYS A 205 -2.33 -27.02 11.25
CA LYS A 205 -1.11 -27.72 10.79
C LYS A 205 -0.95 -27.71 9.26
N ALA A 206 -2.05 -27.86 8.52
CA ALA A 206 -2.02 -27.89 7.05
C ALA A 206 -1.79 -26.49 6.46
N LEU A 207 -2.38 -25.46 7.05
CA LEU A 207 -2.17 -24.08 6.67
C LEU A 207 -0.78 -23.60 7.05
N PHE A 208 -0.33 -23.87 8.26
CA PHE A 208 0.98 -23.45 8.77
C PHE A 208 2.13 -23.93 7.88
N LYS A 209 2.06 -25.19 7.39
CA LYS A 209 3.05 -25.72 6.43
C LYS A 209 3.14 -24.91 5.12
N LYS A 210 2.11 -24.15 4.77
CA LYS A 210 2.09 -23.34 3.54
C LYS A 210 2.37 -21.87 3.80
N LEU A 211 2.09 -21.42 5.02
CA LEU A 211 2.28 -20.02 5.41
C LEU A 211 3.75 -19.62 5.52
N TRP A 212 4.69 -20.58 5.60
CA TRP A 212 6.11 -20.26 5.57
C TRP A 212 6.52 -19.48 4.31
N ILE A 213 5.79 -19.66 3.19
CA ILE A 213 6.03 -18.94 1.95
C ILE A 213 5.75 -17.43 2.11
N PHE A 214 4.89 -17.07 3.06
CA PHE A 214 4.62 -15.66 3.40
C PHE A 214 5.79 -14.97 4.12
N VAL A 215 6.88 -15.68 4.39
CA VAL A 215 8.17 -15.05 4.71
C VAL A 215 8.66 -14.15 3.57
N ILE A 216 8.31 -14.47 2.29
CA ILE A 216 8.74 -13.68 1.14
C ILE A 216 8.33 -12.19 1.24
N PRO A 217 7.07 -11.81 1.48
CA PRO A 217 6.69 -10.43 1.73
C PRO A 217 7.47 -9.76 2.86
N TYR A 218 7.71 -10.49 3.96
CA TYR A 218 8.49 -9.94 5.07
C TYR A 218 9.97 -9.73 4.71
N LEU A 219 10.54 -10.57 3.83
CA LEU A 219 11.89 -10.35 3.30
C LEU A 219 11.95 -9.08 2.45
N PHE A 220 10.93 -8.77 1.64
CA PHE A 220 10.86 -7.52 0.89
C PHE A 220 10.89 -6.31 1.84
N TRP A 221 10.08 -6.33 2.89
CA TRP A 221 10.08 -5.29 3.90
C TRP A 221 11.42 -5.22 4.65
N LEU A 222 11.99 -6.36 5.05
CA LEU A 222 13.25 -6.44 5.76
C LEU A 222 14.41 -5.88 4.92
N ILE A 223 14.50 -6.24 3.64
CA ILE A 223 15.52 -5.71 2.72
C ILE A 223 15.46 -4.18 2.69
N TRP A 224 14.26 -3.61 2.62
CA TRP A 224 14.08 -2.16 2.66
C TRP A 224 14.55 -1.57 4.01
N LYS A 225 14.20 -2.18 5.13
CA LYS A 225 14.64 -1.72 6.45
C LYS A 225 16.15 -1.84 6.67
N LEU A 226 16.76 -2.92 6.21
CA LEU A 226 18.22 -3.07 6.23
C LEU A 226 18.90 -2.00 5.35
N PHE A 227 18.32 -1.67 4.22
CA PHE A 227 18.76 -0.58 3.37
C PHE A 227 18.68 0.77 4.12
N CYS A 228 17.55 1.08 4.73
CA CYS A 228 17.39 2.30 5.54
C CYS A 228 18.43 2.36 6.68
N GLN A 229 18.66 1.25 7.36
CA GLN A 229 19.65 1.16 8.43
C GLN A 229 21.08 1.38 7.90
N TYR A 230 21.43 0.80 6.75
CA TYR A 230 22.75 0.97 6.15
C TYR A 230 23.04 2.43 5.78
N PHE A 231 22.03 3.16 5.26
CA PHE A 231 22.12 4.58 4.90
C PHE A 231 21.77 5.52 6.06
N GLN A 232 21.56 4.98 7.28
CA GLN A 232 21.18 5.76 8.47
C GLN A 232 19.97 6.67 8.25
N VAL A 233 19.01 6.18 7.47
CA VAL A 233 17.77 6.90 7.19
C VAL A 233 16.92 6.94 8.45
N ASP A 234 16.65 8.13 8.93
CA ASP A 234 15.86 8.36 10.14
C ASP A 234 14.41 7.91 9.98
N ASN A 235 13.90 7.24 11.01
CA ASN A 235 12.47 6.97 11.15
C ASN A 235 11.86 8.07 12.02
N ASP A 236 11.18 9.01 11.39
CA ASP A 236 10.56 10.13 12.09
C ASP A 236 9.33 9.74 12.92
N ILE A 237 8.64 8.64 12.59
CA ILE A 237 7.59 8.08 13.44
C ILE A 237 8.18 7.60 14.75
N GLU A 238 9.31 6.89 14.70
CA GLU A 238 10.01 6.41 15.89
C GLU A 238 10.53 7.58 16.73
N LYS A 239 11.12 8.59 16.09
CA LYS A 239 11.58 9.80 16.75
C LYS A 239 10.45 10.71 17.24
N GLY A 240 9.35 10.82 16.49
CA GLY A 240 8.25 11.73 16.79
C GLY A 240 7.22 11.18 17.79
N LEU A 241 6.86 9.90 17.70
CA LEU A 241 5.90 9.27 18.60
C LEU A 241 6.49 8.98 19.99
N LEU A 242 7.77 8.67 20.03
CA LEU A 242 8.39 8.25 21.26
C LEU A 242 9.14 9.39 21.94
N GLY A 243 9.55 10.44 21.20
CA GLY A 243 10.18 11.67 21.74
C GLY A 243 11.35 11.42 22.71
N VAL A 244 11.78 10.16 22.83
CA VAL A 244 12.69 9.66 23.87
C VAL A 244 13.47 8.50 23.28
N ASP A 245 14.73 8.48 23.58
CA ASP A 245 15.71 7.54 23.05
C ASP A 245 15.52 6.07 23.48
N ASP A 246 14.54 5.74 24.33
CA ASP A 246 14.30 4.39 24.84
C ASP A 246 12.79 4.03 24.90
N PRO A 247 12.29 3.22 23.95
CA PRO A 247 10.89 2.78 23.93
C PRO A 247 10.46 1.98 25.17
N ILE A 248 11.38 1.20 25.75
CA ILE A 248 11.08 0.37 26.92
C ILE A 248 10.90 1.24 28.16
N ASN A 249 11.73 2.25 28.30
CA ASN A 249 11.63 3.21 29.40
C ASN A 249 10.34 4.04 29.31
N ASN A 250 9.92 4.37 28.11
CA ASN A 250 8.63 5.06 27.89
C ASN A 250 7.42 4.21 28.26
N ILE A 251 7.42 2.94 27.89
CA ILE A 251 6.38 2.00 28.32
C ILE A 251 6.37 1.91 29.84
N TYR A 252 7.54 1.82 30.48
CA TYR A 252 7.65 1.80 31.94
C TYR A 252 7.10 3.09 32.58
N ILE A 253 7.42 4.26 32.02
CA ILE A 253 6.91 5.56 32.49
C ILE A 253 5.40 5.63 32.36
N ILE A 254 4.82 5.23 31.20
CA ILE A 254 3.36 5.22 30.96
C ILE A 254 2.65 4.32 31.96
N PHE A 255 3.20 3.14 32.27
CA PHE A 255 2.58 2.24 33.24
C PHE A 255 2.79 2.64 34.72
N ASN A 256 3.84 3.39 35.03
CA ASN A 256 4.10 3.85 36.40
C ASN A 256 3.59 5.26 36.70
N ASP A 257 3.27 6.04 35.68
CA ASP A 257 2.73 7.39 35.89
C ASP A 257 1.22 7.33 36.13
N ARG A 258 0.83 7.46 37.40
CA ARG A 258 -0.58 7.51 37.83
C ARG A 258 -1.39 8.62 37.15
N SER A 259 -0.75 9.70 36.69
CA SER A 259 -1.42 10.82 36.00
C SER A 259 -1.93 10.40 34.62
N SER A 260 -1.18 9.56 33.93
CA SER A 260 -1.58 9.00 32.62
C SER A 260 -2.80 8.09 32.74
N PHE A 261 -2.92 7.30 33.80
CA PHE A 261 -4.12 6.48 34.06
C PHE A 261 -5.37 7.32 34.38
N GLN A 262 -5.23 8.44 35.08
CA GLN A 262 -6.34 9.35 35.34
C GLN A 262 -6.84 10.02 34.07
N SER A 263 -5.94 10.41 33.16
CA SER A 263 -6.30 10.98 31.85
C SER A 263 -7.06 9.98 30.96
N ILE A 264 -6.64 8.72 30.95
CA ILE A 264 -7.32 7.63 30.22
C ILE A 264 -8.71 7.37 30.82
N SER A 265 -8.85 7.39 32.16
CA SER A 265 -10.15 7.18 32.84
C SER A 265 -11.15 8.30 32.56
N LEU A 266 -10.68 9.51 32.28
CA LEU A 266 -11.54 10.66 31.92
C LEU A 266 -12.07 10.54 30.48
N ILE A 267 -11.33 9.94 29.55
CA ILE A 267 -11.78 9.69 28.18
C ILE A 267 -12.92 8.66 28.13
N PHE A 268 -12.94 7.70 29.05
CA PHE A 268 -13.99 6.66 29.11
C PHE A 268 -15.18 7.03 30.00
N LYS A 269 -15.15 8.19 30.64
CA LYS A 269 -16.27 8.68 31.50
C LYS A 269 -17.17 9.72 30.81
N ASN A 270 -16.84 10.19 29.63
CA ASN A 270 -17.65 11.03 28.76
C ASN A 270 -18.08 10.24 27.52
#